data_e2f5d11070c578b07d241fb4da3a0ad8
#
_entry.id   e2f5d11070c578b07d241fb4da3a0ad8
#
_cell.length_a   1.000
_cell.length_b   1.000
_cell.length_c   1.000
_cell.angle_alpha   90.00
_cell.angle_beta   90.00
_cell.angle_gamma   90.00
#
_symmetry.space_group_name_H-M   'P 1'
#
loop_
_entity.id
_entity.type
_entity.pdbx_description
1 polymer ?
#
loop_
_entity_poly.entity_id
_entity_poly.type
_entity_poly.pdbx_seq_one_letter_code
_entity_poly.pdbx_strand_id
1 'polypeptide(L)'
;MLDDAVAYRARDSRPAAERLLVEALEAAASLDAFGERGRVVPEWNQPSVRELLVQRYRLLYEVTRDAVHILAFLHGARDLTRLRPEG
;
A
#
# COMPACT_ATOMS: atom_id res chain seq x y z
N MET A 1 -1.35 6.82 -7.62
CA MET A 1 -0.87 6.76 -6.23
C MET A 1 0.47 6.07 -6.08
N LEU A 2 0.64 4.88 -6.67
CA LEU A 2 1.96 4.25 -6.70
C LEU A 2 2.97 5.16 -7.40
N ASP A 3 2.55 5.76 -8.50
CA ASP A 3 3.40 6.65 -9.29
C ASP A 3 3.86 7.88 -8.53
N ASP A 4 3.01 8.43 -7.66
CA ASP A 4 3.36 9.61 -6.88
C ASP A 4 4.51 9.33 -5.92
N ALA A 5 4.48 8.18 -5.24
CA ALA A 5 5.54 7.81 -4.30
C ALA A 5 6.86 7.57 -5.03
N VAL A 6 6.83 6.85 -6.15
CA VAL A 6 8.02 6.55 -6.93
C VAL A 6 8.60 7.83 -7.55
N ALA A 7 7.75 8.70 -8.10
CA ALA A 7 8.19 9.94 -8.70
C ALA A 7 8.85 10.86 -7.67
N TYR A 8 8.31 10.92 -6.46
CA TYR A 8 8.89 11.72 -5.40
C TYR A 8 10.30 11.22 -5.04
N ARG A 9 10.46 9.90 -4.91
CA ARG A 9 11.75 9.30 -4.59
C ARG A 9 12.77 9.51 -5.71
N ALA A 10 12.32 9.49 -6.95
CA ALA A 10 13.20 9.69 -8.10
C ALA A 10 13.87 11.06 -8.14
N ARG A 11 13.28 12.07 -7.49
CA ARG A 11 13.90 13.40 -7.38
C ARG A 11 15.18 13.34 -6.56
N ASP A 12 15.25 12.45 -5.56
CA ASP A 12 16.40 12.34 -4.68
C ASP A 12 17.37 11.27 -5.15
N SER A 13 16.86 10.12 -5.59
CA SER A 13 17.69 9.00 -5.97
C SER A 13 16.93 8.04 -6.87
N ARG A 14 17.42 7.87 -8.08
CA ARG A 14 16.83 6.90 -9.01
C ARG A 14 16.98 5.46 -8.52
N PRO A 15 18.17 5.01 -8.05
CA PRO A 15 18.29 3.66 -7.51
C PRO A 15 17.38 3.40 -6.33
N ALA A 16 17.18 4.40 -5.46
CA ALA A 16 16.27 4.25 -4.33
C ALA A 16 14.81 4.12 -4.80
N ALA A 17 14.41 4.89 -5.82
CA ALA A 17 13.08 4.80 -6.39
C ALA A 17 12.83 3.43 -7.03
N GLU A 18 13.83 2.89 -7.72
CA GLU A 18 13.74 1.57 -8.34
C GLU A 18 13.58 0.48 -7.28
N ARG A 19 14.35 0.56 -6.20
CA ARG A 19 14.23 -0.40 -5.10
C ARG A 19 12.85 -0.33 -4.45
N LEU A 20 12.34 0.88 -4.24
CA LEU A 20 11.01 1.05 -3.66
C LEU A 20 9.94 0.43 -4.56
N LEU A 21 10.05 0.64 -5.86
CA LEU A 21 9.10 0.07 -6.81
C LEU A 21 9.13 -1.46 -6.77
N VAL A 22 10.34 -2.05 -6.80
CA VAL A 22 10.49 -3.51 -6.75
C VAL A 22 9.89 -4.06 -5.46
N GLU A 23 10.20 -3.45 -4.32
CA GLU A 23 9.68 -3.91 -3.03
C GLU A 23 8.16 -3.78 -2.96
N ALA A 24 7.59 -2.71 -3.52
CA ALA A 24 6.15 -2.54 -3.56
C ALA A 24 5.48 -3.61 -4.43
N LEU A 25 6.06 -3.92 -5.58
CA LEU A 25 5.53 -4.95 -6.46
C LEU A 25 5.64 -6.34 -5.84
N GLU A 26 6.75 -6.63 -5.17
CA GLU A 26 6.92 -7.91 -4.47
C GLU A 26 5.91 -8.04 -3.32
N ALA A 27 5.70 -6.97 -2.57
CA ALA A 27 4.72 -6.96 -1.50
C ALA A 27 3.31 -7.20 -2.05
N ALA A 28 2.95 -6.53 -3.13
CA ALA A 28 1.66 -6.73 -3.77
C ALA A 28 1.48 -8.17 -4.27
N ALA A 29 2.52 -8.72 -4.89
CA ALA A 29 2.48 -10.09 -5.39
C ALA A 29 2.29 -11.12 -4.25
N SER A 30 2.87 -10.85 -3.08
CA SER A 30 2.73 -11.75 -1.94
C SER A 30 1.28 -11.90 -1.47
N LEU A 31 0.44 -10.93 -1.76
CA LEU A 31 -0.97 -10.94 -1.32
C LEU A 31 -1.81 -11.94 -2.07
N ASP A 32 -1.35 -12.43 -3.19
CA ASP A 32 -2.04 -13.48 -3.94
C ASP A 32 -2.18 -14.76 -3.10
N ALA A 33 -1.14 -15.09 -2.35
CA ALA A 33 -1.15 -16.26 -1.47
C ALA A 33 -1.51 -15.92 -0.02
N PHE A 34 -1.21 -14.71 0.42
CA PHE A 34 -1.34 -14.30 1.83
C PHE A 34 -2.06 -12.95 1.93
N GLY A 35 -3.30 -12.89 1.45
CA GLY A 35 -4.07 -11.64 1.44
C GLY A 35 -4.28 -11.03 2.83
N GLU A 36 -4.24 -11.83 3.88
CA GLU A 36 -4.48 -11.35 5.24
C GLU A 36 -3.20 -11.04 6.02
N ARG A 37 -2.04 -11.02 5.36
CA ARG A 37 -0.79 -10.78 6.07
C ARG A 37 -0.65 -9.33 6.57
N GLY A 38 -1.31 -8.38 5.93
CA GLY A 38 -1.29 -7.00 6.37
C GLY A 38 -2.21 -6.77 7.56
N ARG A 39 -2.01 -5.63 8.22
CA ARG A 39 -2.87 -5.24 9.34
C ARG A 39 -4.06 -4.43 8.82
N VAL A 40 -5.13 -4.42 9.58
CA VAL A 40 -6.28 -3.55 9.29
C VAL A 40 -5.82 -2.10 9.38
N VAL A 41 -6.24 -1.27 8.41
CA VAL A 41 -5.89 0.16 8.40
C VAL A 41 -6.46 0.81 9.66
N PRO A 42 -5.61 1.35 10.56
CA PRO A 42 -6.08 1.83 11.86
C PRO A 42 -7.11 2.96 11.78
N GLU A 43 -6.94 3.86 10.81
CA GLU A 43 -7.85 5.00 10.66
C GLU A 43 -9.26 4.58 10.27
N TRP A 44 -9.39 3.44 9.59
CA TRP A 44 -10.68 3.00 9.05
C TRP A 44 -11.30 1.86 9.83
N ASN A 45 -10.48 1.05 10.47
CA ASN A 45 -10.93 -0.09 11.26
C ASN A 45 -11.95 -0.98 10.51
N GLN A 46 -11.69 -1.20 9.24
CA GLN A 46 -12.56 -1.99 8.37
C GLN A 46 -11.82 -3.29 8.01
N PRO A 47 -12.30 -4.46 8.45
CA PRO A 47 -11.53 -5.71 8.36
C PRO A 47 -11.09 -6.10 6.95
N SER A 48 -11.83 -5.71 5.93
CA SER A 48 -11.48 -6.06 4.55
C SER A 48 -10.40 -5.16 3.96
N VAL A 49 -10.08 -4.04 4.61
CA VAL A 49 -9.10 -3.09 4.10
C VAL A 49 -7.87 -3.13 4.99
N ARG A 50 -6.76 -3.51 4.39
CA ARG A 50 -5.52 -3.75 5.12
C ARG A 50 -4.38 -2.98 4.52
N GLU A 51 -3.26 -2.96 5.22
CA GLU A 51 -2.05 -2.31 4.76
C GLU A 51 -0.81 -3.14 5.05
N LEU A 52 0.17 -3.02 4.14
CA LEU A 52 1.52 -3.51 4.35
C LEU A 52 2.46 -2.32 4.35
N LEU A 53 3.43 -2.32 5.24
CA LEU A 53 4.47 -1.31 5.22
C LEU A 53 5.56 -1.75 4.25
N VAL A 54 5.90 -0.87 3.32
CA VAL A 54 6.99 -1.06 2.37
C VAL A 54 7.92 0.14 2.56
N GLN A 55 9.04 -0.05 3.22
CA GLN A 55 9.90 1.02 3.70
C GLN A 55 9.07 1.98 4.57
N ARG A 56 8.94 3.24 4.19
CA ARG A 56 8.15 4.25 4.91
C ARG A 56 6.78 4.47 4.30
N TYR A 57 6.37 3.62 3.36
CA TYR A 57 5.12 3.77 2.65
C TYR A 57 4.10 2.74 3.09
N ARG A 58 2.85 3.05 2.86
CA ARG A 58 1.72 2.17 3.17
C ARG A 58 1.14 1.69 1.86
N LEU A 59 1.13 0.37 1.67
CA LEU A 59 0.44 -0.27 0.56
C LEU A 59 -0.94 -0.69 1.07
N LEU A 60 -1.96 0.01 0.64
CA LEU A 60 -3.33 -0.26 1.05
C LEU A 60 -4.00 -1.18 0.05
N TYR A 61 -4.72 -2.16 0.56
CA TYR A 61 -5.41 -3.12 -0.29
C TYR A 61 -6.72 -3.59 0.35
N GLU A 62 -7.61 -4.04 -0.49
CA GLU A 62 -8.88 -4.61 -0.05
C GLU A 62 -8.92 -6.09 -0.38
N VAL A 63 -9.31 -6.90 0.60
CA VAL A 63 -9.48 -8.34 0.43
C VAL A 63 -10.95 -8.61 0.21
N THR A 64 -11.27 -9.18 -0.93
CA THR A 64 -12.61 -9.65 -1.22
C THR A 64 -12.60 -11.17 -1.32
N ARG A 65 -13.76 -11.74 -1.51
CA ARG A 65 -13.91 -13.19 -1.63
C ARG A 65 -13.04 -13.78 -2.74
N ASP A 66 -12.95 -13.07 -3.86
CA ASP A 66 -12.32 -13.61 -5.07
C ASP A 66 -11.01 -12.94 -5.44
N ALA A 67 -10.66 -11.85 -4.78
CA ALA A 67 -9.51 -11.06 -5.23
C ALA A 67 -8.95 -10.17 -4.13
N VAL A 68 -7.75 -9.65 -4.41
CA VAL A 68 -7.14 -8.59 -3.63
C VAL A 68 -6.99 -7.40 -4.57
N HIS A 69 -7.49 -6.26 -4.13
CA HIS A 69 -7.44 -5.03 -4.91
C HIS A 69 -6.49 -4.05 -4.27
N ILE A 70 -5.47 -3.61 -5.00
CA ILE A 70 -4.57 -2.57 -4.52
C ILE A 70 -5.29 -1.23 -4.62
N LEU A 71 -5.43 -0.55 -3.50
CA LEU A 71 -6.16 0.71 -3.42
C LEU A 71 -5.24 1.91 -3.54
N ALA A 72 -4.09 1.88 -2.87
CA ALA A 72 -3.23 3.03 -2.80
C ALA A 72 -1.83 2.64 -2.34
N PHE A 73 -0.86 3.48 -2.68
CA PHE A 73 0.50 3.39 -2.15
C PHE A 73 0.93 4.80 -1.81
N LEU A 74 1.11 5.09 -0.52
CA LEU A 74 1.33 6.45 -0.06
C LEU A 74 2.22 6.50 1.17
N HIS A 75 2.72 7.68 1.51
CA HIS A 75 3.60 7.84 2.65
C HIS A 75 2.91 7.43 3.95
N GLY A 76 3.62 6.68 4.78
CA GLY A 76 3.06 6.11 6.00
C GLY A 76 2.60 7.12 7.03
N ALA A 77 3.16 8.32 7.02
CA ALA A 77 2.77 9.38 7.95
C ALA A 77 1.46 10.06 7.57
N ARG A 78 0.95 9.82 6.37
CA ARG A 78 -0.28 10.45 5.92
C ARG A 78 -1.48 9.96 6.73
N ASP A 79 -2.26 10.90 7.24
CA ASP A 79 -3.48 10.59 7.97
C ASP A 79 -4.60 10.29 6.98
N LEU A 80 -5.20 9.11 7.09
CA LEU A 80 -6.24 8.64 6.18
C LEU A 80 -7.64 8.80 6.70
N THR A 81 -7.82 9.48 7.83
CA THR A 81 -9.13 9.61 8.47
C THR A 81 -10.19 10.17 7.52
N ARG A 82 -9.79 11.10 6.64
CA ARG A 82 -10.71 11.75 5.70
C ARG A 82 -10.88 11.01 4.38
N LEU A 83 -10.08 9.98 4.13
CA LEU A 83 -10.08 9.26 2.85
C LEU A 83 -10.71 7.88 2.98
N ARG A 84 -11.69 7.76 3.84
CA ARG A 84 -12.31 6.49 4.11
C ARG A 84 -12.90 5.88 2.83
N PRO A 85 -12.62 4.60 2.54
CA PRO A 85 -13.18 3.96 1.36
C PRO A 85 -14.70 3.82 1.49
N GLU A 86 -15.40 3.95 0.37
CA GLU A 86 -16.82 3.74 0.33
C GLU A 86 -17.15 2.24 0.32
N GLY A 87 -18.22 1.91 0.88
CA GLY A 87 -18.71 0.54 0.91
C GLY A 87 -18.61 -0.08 2.25
#